data_338d8433747f3fff603cf530e36d5c72
#
_entry.id   338d8433747f3fff603cf530e36d5c72
#
_cell.length_a   1.000
_cell.length_b   1.000
_cell.length_c   1.000
_cell.angle_alpha   90.00
_cell.angle_beta   90.00
_cell.angle_gamma   90.00
#
_symmetry.space_group_name_H-M   'P 1'
#
loop_
_entity.id
_entity.type
_entity.pdbx_description
1 polymer ?
#
loop_
_entity_poly.entity_id
_entity_poly.type
_entity_poly.pdbx_seq_one_letter_code
_entity_poly.pdbx_strand_id
1 'polypeptide(L)'
;MKLRNIKTIISREYMTRVKKKSFLLITFLGPIFFAAICILPSLIMFMAEDKGKQIAVIDESGIVMPKFEDTQAIDYIDCTGQPLDSLKNQLDVLGYDALVQISALDTLTKSVNVTAYSSSPMSVDTKEAISSRVDDAIEDYRLSLYDIGDLKQIMKDVEFNSTVTTYTLGEDGEEKISSSEVYMIVSLVLSMIIYMFI
;
A
#
# COMPACT_ATOMS: atom_id res chain seq x y z
N MET A 1 -50.70 -19.80 -31.97
CA MET A 1 -49.71 -20.65 -31.21
C MET A 1 -49.90 -20.39 -29.72
N LYS A 2 -50.22 -21.37 -28.88
CA LYS A 2 -50.68 -21.11 -27.51
C LYS A 2 -49.48 -20.83 -26.61
N LEU A 3 -49.46 -19.68 -25.88
CA LEU A 3 -48.46 -19.27 -24.88
C LEU A 3 -48.06 -20.40 -23.93
N ARG A 4 -48.96 -21.32 -23.65
CA ARG A 4 -48.72 -22.54 -22.80
C ARG A 4 -47.62 -23.44 -23.38
N ASN A 5 -47.56 -23.61 -24.71
CA ASN A 5 -46.56 -24.47 -25.34
C ASN A 5 -45.18 -23.85 -25.30
N ILE A 6 -45.09 -22.50 -25.43
CA ILE A 6 -43.85 -21.76 -25.31
C ILE A 6 -43.27 -21.88 -23.89
N LYS A 7 -44.09 -21.71 -22.86
CA LYS A 7 -43.68 -21.87 -21.46
C LYS A 7 -43.13 -23.29 -21.17
N THR A 8 -43.77 -24.32 -21.73
CA THR A 8 -43.33 -25.71 -21.56
C THR A 8 -41.98 -25.98 -22.23
N ILE A 9 -41.76 -25.41 -23.43
CA ILE A 9 -40.47 -25.54 -24.15
C ILE A 9 -39.38 -24.81 -23.41
N ILE A 10 -39.60 -23.58 -22.98
CA ILE A 10 -38.62 -22.78 -22.22
C ILE A 10 -38.27 -23.50 -20.90
N SER A 11 -39.29 -23.98 -20.16
CA SER A 11 -39.04 -24.67 -18.90
C SER A 11 -38.21 -25.94 -19.09
N ARG A 12 -38.48 -26.72 -20.15
CA ARG A 12 -37.72 -27.93 -20.47
C ARG A 12 -36.28 -27.61 -20.84
N GLU A 13 -36.07 -26.65 -21.72
CA GLU A 13 -34.72 -26.21 -22.12
C GLU A 13 -33.93 -25.65 -20.93
N TYR A 14 -34.54 -24.81 -20.12
CA TYR A 14 -33.95 -24.25 -18.94
C TYR A 14 -33.54 -25.34 -17.93
N MET A 15 -34.44 -26.26 -17.61
CA MET A 15 -34.17 -27.37 -16.69
C MET A 15 -33.08 -28.32 -17.20
N THR A 16 -32.99 -28.51 -18.52
CA THR A 16 -31.97 -29.37 -19.13
C THR A 16 -30.58 -28.76 -19.01
N ARG A 17 -30.48 -27.42 -19.06
CA ARG A 17 -29.20 -26.70 -18.90
C ARG A 17 -28.81 -26.55 -17.44
N VAL A 18 -29.73 -26.12 -16.59
CA VAL A 18 -29.48 -25.85 -15.17
C VAL A 18 -29.15 -27.13 -14.38
N LYS A 19 -29.74 -28.29 -14.75
CA LYS A 19 -29.44 -29.57 -14.12
C LYS A 19 -28.14 -30.22 -14.55
N LYS A 20 -27.41 -29.65 -15.55
CA LYS A 20 -26.11 -30.18 -15.88
C LYS A 20 -25.12 -29.89 -14.73
N LYS A 21 -24.42 -30.95 -14.29
CA LYS A 21 -23.43 -30.84 -13.21
C LYS A 21 -22.39 -29.78 -13.47
N SER A 22 -21.94 -29.63 -14.74
CA SER A 22 -20.96 -28.61 -15.14
C SER A 22 -21.53 -27.19 -15.02
N PHE A 23 -22.82 -26.95 -15.31
CA PHE A 23 -23.44 -25.65 -15.12
C PHE A 23 -23.50 -25.27 -13.64
N LEU A 24 -23.99 -26.17 -12.78
CA LEU A 24 -24.05 -25.96 -11.36
C LEU A 24 -22.64 -25.71 -10.78
N LEU A 25 -21.68 -26.51 -11.22
CA LEU A 25 -20.29 -26.39 -10.76
C LEU A 25 -19.70 -25.02 -11.13
N ILE A 26 -19.82 -24.58 -12.38
CA ILE A 26 -19.30 -23.30 -12.82
C ILE A 26 -20.04 -22.14 -12.14
N THR A 27 -21.38 -22.24 -12.00
CA THR A 27 -22.19 -21.16 -11.42
C THR A 27 -21.92 -20.96 -9.93
N PHE A 28 -21.67 -22.01 -9.18
CA PHE A 28 -21.41 -21.90 -7.74
C PHE A 28 -19.91 -21.82 -7.42
N LEU A 29 -19.07 -22.57 -8.13
CA LEU A 29 -17.64 -22.62 -7.87
C LEU A 29 -16.89 -21.45 -8.53
N GLY A 30 -17.40 -20.92 -9.64
CA GLY A 30 -16.79 -19.79 -10.34
C GLY A 30 -16.61 -18.56 -9.47
N PRO A 31 -17.66 -18.03 -8.81
CA PRO A 31 -17.53 -16.90 -7.90
C PRO A 31 -16.59 -17.17 -6.71
N ILE A 32 -16.65 -18.39 -6.15
CA ILE A 32 -15.78 -18.79 -5.04
C ILE A 32 -14.31 -18.82 -5.48
N PHE A 33 -14.04 -19.39 -6.65
CA PHE A 33 -12.70 -19.46 -7.22
C PHE A 33 -12.14 -18.07 -7.56
N PHE A 34 -13.01 -17.21 -8.12
CA PHE A 34 -12.65 -15.83 -8.40
C PHE A 34 -12.34 -15.04 -7.11
N ALA A 35 -13.19 -15.16 -6.09
CA ALA A 35 -12.96 -14.56 -4.79
C ALA A 35 -11.64 -15.07 -4.16
N ALA A 36 -11.36 -16.37 -4.27
CA ALA A 36 -10.12 -16.95 -3.79
C ALA A 36 -8.91 -16.35 -4.51
N ILE A 37 -8.93 -16.22 -5.83
CA ILE A 37 -7.84 -15.60 -6.60
C ILE A 37 -7.62 -14.13 -6.19
N CYS A 38 -8.67 -13.38 -5.89
CA CYS A 38 -8.55 -11.99 -5.44
C CYS A 38 -8.01 -11.87 -4.00
N ILE A 39 -8.38 -12.80 -3.12
CA ILE A 39 -8.01 -12.75 -1.70
C ILE A 39 -6.62 -13.38 -1.46
N LEU A 40 -6.22 -14.39 -2.24
CA LEU A 40 -4.98 -15.13 -2.04
C LEU A 40 -3.73 -14.24 -2.03
N PRO A 41 -3.53 -13.28 -2.97
CA PRO A 41 -2.38 -12.38 -2.94
C PRO A 41 -2.32 -11.54 -1.67
N SER A 42 -3.47 -11.00 -1.23
CA SER A 42 -3.55 -10.20 0.00
C SER A 42 -3.24 -11.04 1.25
N LEU A 43 -3.70 -12.30 1.27
CA LEU A 43 -3.45 -13.22 2.37
C LEU A 43 -1.97 -13.61 2.43
N ILE A 44 -1.34 -13.87 1.27
CA ILE A 44 0.10 -14.18 1.18
C ILE A 44 0.91 -12.97 1.66
N MET A 45 0.52 -11.76 1.24
CA MET A 45 1.18 -10.53 1.64
C MET A 45 1.06 -10.30 3.15
N PHE A 46 -0.13 -10.48 3.72
CA PHE A 46 -0.37 -10.39 5.15
C PHE A 46 0.44 -11.42 5.96
N MET A 47 0.56 -12.66 5.46
CA MET A 47 1.37 -13.70 6.11
C MET A 47 2.88 -13.49 5.94
N ALA A 48 3.30 -12.74 4.93
CA ALA A 48 4.71 -12.41 4.70
C ALA A 48 5.17 -11.21 5.55
N GLU A 49 4.24 -10.37 6.01
CA GLU A 49 4.53 -9.19 6.86
C GLU A 49 4.90 -9.55 8.32
N ASP A 50 4.69 -10.77 8.76
CA ASP A 50 4.96 -11.21 10.15
C ASP A 50 6.46 -11.35 10.52
N LYS A 51 7.36 -11.11 9.57
CA LYS A 51 8.79 -10.91 9.85
C LYS A 51 9.15 -9.49 9.46
N GLY A 52 9.17 -8.59 10.45
CA GLY A 52 9.70 -7.24 10.26
C GLY A 52 11.04 -7.29 9.54
N LYS A 53 11.20 -6.48 8.50
CA LYS A 53 12.48 -6.38 7.78
C LYS A 53 13.50 -5.76 8.69
N GLN A 54 14.66 -6.36 8.80
CA GLN A 54 15.79 -5.80 9.56
C GLN A 54 16.67 -4.98 8.63
N ILE A 55 16.75 -3.68 8.87
CA ILE A 55 17.55 -2.76 8.07
C ILE A 55 18.68 -2.19 8.95
N ALA A 56 19.91 -2.56 8.61
CA ALA A 56 21.08 -1.96 9.23
C ALA A 56 21.30 -0.54 8.67
N VAL A 57 21.58 0.42 9.54
CA VAL A 57 21.80 1.83 9.15
C VAL A 57 23.18 2.27 9.65
N ILE A 58 23.99 2.82 8.74
CA ILE A 58 25.22 3.54 9.05
C ILE A 58 24.97 5.02 8.78
N ASP A 59 24.86 5.83 9.82
CA ASP A 59 24.63 7.26 9.73
C ASP A 59 25.91 8.04 10.07
N GLU A 60 26.65 8.45 9.04
CA GLU A 60 27.84 9.30 9.20
C GLU A 60 27.49 10.79 9.39
N SER A 61 26.22 11.18 9.15
CA SER A 61 25.76 12.55 9.36
C SER A 61 25.46 12.88 10.82
N GLY A 62 25.07 11.86 11.60
CA GLY A 62 24.68 11.97 13.00
C GLY A 62 23.34 12.66 13.26
N ILE A 63 22.60 13.02 12.21
CA ILE A 63 21.31 13.75 12.30
C ILE A 63 20.12 12.93 11.85
N VAL A 64 20.35 11.86 11.08
CA VAL A 64 19.29 11.10 10.45
C VAL A 64 18.82 9.91 11.30
N MET A 65 19.74 9.22 11.99
CA MET A 65 19.43 8.05 12.81
C MET A 65 18.28 8.28 13.81
N PRO A 66 18.15 9.42 14.50
CA PRO A 66 17.02 9.68 15.40
C PRO A 66 15.64 9.65 14.77
N LYS A 67 15.53 9.72 13.42
CA LYS A 67 14.28 9.62 12.67
C LYS A 67 13.92 8.19 12.26
N PHE A 68 14.85 7.26 12.37
CA PHE A 68 14.62 5.85 12.07
C PHE A 68 13.94 5.16 13.26
N GLU A 69 12.66 5.41 13.42
CA GLU A 69 11.83 4.72 14.40
C GLU A 69 11.36 3.37 13.85
N ASP A 70 11.41 2.33 14.69
CA ASP A 70 10.92 1.01 14.35
C ASP A 70 9.42 1.04 14.08
N THR A 71 9.00 0.23 13.10
CA THR A 71 7.61 0.05 12.73
C THR A 71 7.25 -1.42 12.81
N GLN A 72 5.95 -1.77 12.68
CA GLN A 72 5.53 -3.17 12.62
C GLN A 72 6.16 -3.96 11.44
N ALA A 73 6.54 -3.24 10.37
CA ALA A 73 7.07 -3.85 9.15
C ALA A 73 8.60 -3.76 9.03
N ILE A 74 9.25 -2.84 9.72
CA ILE A 74 10.69 -2.57 9.58
C ILE A 74 11.29 -2.23 10.95
N ASP A 75 12.34 -2.97 11.32
CA ASP A 75 13.21 -2.70 12.44
C ASP A 75 14.52 -2.10 11.94
N TYR A 76 14.92 -0.95 12.48
CA TYR A 76 16.14 -0.26 12.10
C TYR A 76 17.24 -0.47 13.14
N ILE A 77 18.38 -0.99 12.70
CA ILE A 77 19.50 -1.33 13.58
C ILE A 77 20.64 -0.35 13.33
N ASP A 78 20.99 0.41 14.35
CA ASP A 78 22.12 1.33 14.28
C ASP A 78 23.45 0.58 14.23
N CYS A 79 24.12 0.67 13.10
CA CYS A 79 25.44 0.12 12.85
C CYS A 79 26.49 1.22 12.60
N THR A 80 26.21 2.44 13.04
CA THR A 80 27.11 3.58 12.88
C THR A 80 28.47 3.28 13.51
N GLY A 81 29.55 3.57 12.78
CA GLY A 81 30.92 3.29 13.20
C GLY A 81 31.45 1.90 12.87
N GLN A 82 30.61 1.00 12.34
CA GLN A 82 31.08 -0.29 11.83
C GLN A 82 31.60 -0.17 10.40
N PRO A 83 32.60 -0.99 10.01
CA PRO A 83 33.13 -0.96 8.65
C PRO A 83 32.09 -1.41 7.63
N LEU A 84 31.80 -0.57 6.64
CA LEU A 84 30.81 -0.81 5.60
C LEU A 84 31.03 -2.15 4.87
N ASP A 85 32.29 -2.47 4.49
CA ASP A 85 32.60 -3.68 3.76
C ASP A 85 32.36 -4.96 4.57
N SER A 86 32.55 -4.88 5.89
CA SER A 86 32.25 -6.00 6.79
C SER A 86 30.75 -6.31 6.83
N LEU A 87 29.92 -5.27 6.94
CA LEU A 87 28.46 -5.42 6.96
C LEU A 87 27.92 -5.89 5.63
N LYS A 88 28.43 -5.36 4.51
CA LYS A 88 28.03 -5.81 3.17
C LYS A 88 28.27 -7.31 2.94
N ASN A 89 29.41 -7.81 3.39
CA ASN A 89 29.76 -9.22 3.21
C ASN A 89 29.03 -10.17 4.18
N GLN A 90 28.39 -9.63 5.21
CA GLN A 90 27.74 -10.41 6.26
C GLN A 90 26.23 -10.17 6.36
N LEU A 91 25.61 -9.44 5.43
CA LEU A 91 24.19 -9.13 5.46
C LEU A 91 23.32 -10.36 5.72
N ASP A 92 23.50 -11.40 4.92
CA ASP A 92 22.71 -12.63 5.04
C ASP A 92 23.00 -13.41 6.33
N VAL A 93 24.24 -13.37 6.80
CA VAL A 93 24.68 -14.09 8.04
C VAL A 93 24.11 -13.39 9.29
N LEU A 94 24.03 -12.06 9.25
CA LEU A 94 23.47 -11.24 10.32
C LEU A 94 21.94 -11.17 10.27
N GLY A 95 21.33 -11.64 9.19
CA GLY A 95 19.89 -11.62 9.02
C GLY A 95 19.34 -10.25 8.63
N TYR A 96 20.18 -9.36 8.08
CA TYR A 96 19.75 -8.06 7.59
C TYR A 96 19.23 -8.14 6.18
N ASP A 97 18.02 -7.61 5.92
CA ASP A 97 17.43 -7.54 4.60
C ASP A 97 18.07 -6.45 3.72
N ALA A 98 18.57 -5.40 4.37
CA ALA A 98 19.27 -4.31 3.71
C ALA A 98 20.24 -3.59 4.65
N LEU A 99 21.23 -2.91 4.05
CA LEU A 99 22.15 -1.98 4.71
C LEU A 99 21.99 -0.62 4.04
N VAL A 100 21.70 0.39 4.83
CA VAL A 100 21.59 1.79 4.40
C VAL A 100 22.78 2.56 4.90
N GLN A 101 23.55 3.12 3.99
CA GLN A 101 24.65 4.04 4.31
C GLN A 101 24.19 5.48 4.02
N ILE A 102 24.31 6.32 5.00
CA ILE A 102 24.05 7.75 4.92
C ILE A 102 25.40 8.46 5.08
N SER A 103 25.79 9.24 4.08
CA SER A 103 27.06 9.95 4.09
C SER A 103 27.11 11.03 5.15
N ALA A 104 28.31 11.47 5.48
CA ALA A 104 28.50 12.69 6.26
C ALA A 104 27.76 13.88 5.62
N LEU A 105 27.27 14.78 6.45
CA LEU A 105 26.55 15.97 6.01
C LEU A 105 27.45 16.89 5.19
N ASP A 106 27.06 17.16 3.96
CA ASP A 106 27.69 18.22 3.16
C ASP A 106 27.28 19.59 3.71
N THR A 107 28.24 20.33 4.25
CA THR A 107 28.02 21.63 4.86
C THR A 107 27.66 22.72 3.86
N LEU A 108 28.00 22.55 2.58
CA LEU A 108 27.69 23.54 1.53
C LEU A 108 26.26 23.36 1.02
N THR A 109 25.90 22.15 0.65
CA THR A 109 24.56 21.82 0.11
C THR A 109 23.54 21.52 1.19
N LYS A 110 24.00 21.31 2.43
CA LYS A 110 23.16 20.89 3.59
C LYS A 110 22.33 19.66 3.25
N SER A 111 22.98 18.67 2.65
CA SER A 111 22.35 17.42 2.20
C SER A 111 23.23 16.23 2.53
N VAL A 112 22.67 15.04 2.44
CA VAL A 112 23.37 13.76 2.58
C VAL A 112 23.11 12.92 1.33
N ASN A 113 24.01 11.96 1.06
CA ASN A 113 23.77 10.92 0.07
C ASN A 113 23.36 9.63 0.79
N VAL A 114 22.34 8.97 0.26
CA VAL A 114 21.83 7.71 0.78
C VAL A 114 22.11 6.60 -0.23
N THR A 115 22.77 5.55 0.22
CA THR A 115 23.04 4.37 -0.58
C THR A 115 22.53 3.14 0.14
N ALA A 116 21.71 2.35 -0.51
CA ALA A 116 21.18 1.11 0.05
C ALA A 116 21.79 -0.10 -0.66
N TYR A 117 22.17 -1.11 0.12
CA TYR A 117 22.71 -2.40 -0.32
C TYR A 117 21.79 -3.50 0.18
N SER A 118 21.41 -4.44 -0.67
CA SER A 118 20.55 -5.57 -0.30
C SER A 118 20.85 -6.78 -1.18
N SER A 119 20.66 -7.98 -0.64
CA SER A 119 20.84 -9.24 -1.39
C SER A 119 19.70 -9.48 -2.38
N SER A 120 18.53 -8.87 -2.17
CA SER A 120 17.36 -8.97 -3.05
C SER A 120 16.80 -7.57 -3.37
N PRO A 121 16.07 -7.41 -4.48
CA PRO A 121 15.50 -6.12 -4.84
C PRO A 121 14.62 -5.54 -3.72
N MET A 122 14.95 -4.32 -3.26
CA MET A 122 14.20 -3.61 -2.25
C MET A 122 12.83 -3.16 -2.79
N SER A 123 11.76 -3.35 -2.01
CA SER A 123 10.42 -2.88 -2.38
C SER A 123 10.35 -1.36 -2.47
N VAL A 124 9.39 -0.86 -3.25
CA VAL A 124 9.18 0.59 -3.41
C VAL A 124 8.83 1.21 -2.06
N ASP A 125 7.94 0.57 -1.29
CA ASP A 125 7.50 1.07 0.02
C ASP A 125 8.65 1.20 1.01
N THR A 126 9.59 0.22 1.01
CA THR A 126 10.79 0.30 1.87
C THR A 126 11.71 1.45 1.46
N LYS A 127 11.89 1.68 0.15
CA LYS A 127 12.68 2.82 -0.35
C LYS A 127 12.06 4.15 0.04
N GLU A 128 10.75 4.27 -0.13
CA GLU A 128 9.99 5.47 0.22
C GLU A 128 10.03 5.75 1.73
N ALA A 129 9.89 4.70 2.55
CA ALA A 129 10.00 4.82 4.00
C ALA A 129 11.39 5.32 4.44
N ILE A 130 12.48 4.85 3.81
CA ILE A 130 13.83 5.33 4.09
C ILE A 130 13.99 6.78 3.62
N SER A 131 13.58 7.09 2.38
CA SER A 131 13.71 8.42 1.79
C SER A 131 12.97 9.47 2.62
N SER A 132 11.71 9.20 2.99
CA SER A 132 10.91 10.11 3.81
C SER A 132 11.58 10.45 5.14
N ARG A 133 12.16 9.46 5.83
CA ARG A 133 12.86 9.71 7.10
C ARG A 133 14.11 10.55 6.95
N VAL A 134 14.86 10.32 5.86
CA VAL A 134 16.05 11.14 5.56
C VAL A 134 15.62 12.56 5.21
N ASP A 135 14.60 12.72 4.38
CA ASP A 135 14.07 14.01 3.98
C ASP A 135 13.59 14.80 5.21
N ASP A 136 12.82 14.17 6.09
CA ASP A 136 12.36 14.76 7.36
C ASP A 136 13.52 15.22 8.25
N ALA A 137 14.58 14.41 8.33
CA ALA A 137 15.76 14.76 9.12
C ALA A 137 16.50 15.97 8.56
N ILE A 138 16.68 15.98 7.23
CA ILE A 138 17.36 17.09 6.54
C ILE A 138 16.53 18.37 6.58
N GLU A 139 15.22 18.26 6.41
CA GLU A 139 14.30 19.41 6.56
C GLU A 139 14.36 19.98 7.98
N ASP A 140 14.25 19.16 9.00
CA ASP A 140 14.37 19.58 10.39
C ASP A 140 15.72 20.24 10.67
N TYR A 141 16.82 19.68 10.14
CA TYR A 141 18.14 20.27 10.26
C TYR A 141 18.20 21.65 9.58
N ARG A 142 17.74 21.76 8.35
CA ARG A 142 17.71 23.03 7.61
C ARG A 142 16.87 24.08 8.32
N LEU A 143 15.69 23.68 8.84
CA LEU A 143 14.82 24.57 9.60
C LEU A 143 15.50 25.07 10.89
N SER A 144 16.25 24.20 11.58
CA SER A 144 16.96 24.59 12.80
C SER A 144 18.02 25.67 12.57
N LEU A 145 18.52 25.80 11.35
CA LEU A 145 19.52 26.83 11.00
C LEU A 145 18.92 28.25 10.85
N TYR A 146 17.59 28.37 10.75
CA TYR A 146 16.92 29.65 10.50
C TYR A 146 16.44 30.37 11.75
N ASP A 147 16.73 29.86 12.96
CA ASP A 147 16.33 30.48 14.26
C ASP A 147 14.85 30.91 14.33
N ILE A 148 13.98 30.15 13.64
CA ILE A 148 12.54 30.40 13.62
C ILE A 148 11.94 29.43 14.66
N GLY A 149 11.97 29.85 15.93
CA GLY A 149 11.61 29.02 17.07
C GLY A 149 10.21 28.40 17.04
N ASP A 150 9.29 28.97 16.23
CA ASP A 150 7.89 28.51 16.14
C ASP A 150 7.49 28.03 14.75
N LEU A 151 8.45 27.79 13.83
CA LEU A 151 8.10 27.44 12.45
C LEU A 151 7.31 26.12 12.38
N LYS A 152 7.64 25.10 13.19
CA LYS A 152 6.86 23.86 13.27
C LYS A 152 5.43 24.11 13.73
N GLN A 153 5.23 25.04 14.65
CA GLN A 153 3.90 25.42 15.10
C GLN A 153 3.14 26.19 14.01
N ILE A 154 3.83 27.12 13.34
CA ILE A 154 3.28 27.87 12.21
C ILE A 154 2.92 26.94 11.06
N MET A 155 3.78 25.98 10.70
CA MET A 155 3.49 24.99 9.66
C MET A 155 2.27 24.13 10.02
N LYS A 156 2.15 23.71 11.28
CA LYS A 156 0.99 22.96 11.78
C LYS A 156 -0.30 23.80 11.80
N ASP A 157 -0.18 25.08 12.10
CA ASP A 157 -1.33 26.01 12.11
C ASP A 157 -1.77 26.40 10.70
N VAL A 158 -0.86 26.30 9.72
CA VAL A 158 -1.14 26.57 8.29
C VAL A 158 -1.54 25.30 7.53
N GLU A 159 -1.29 24.12 8.09
CA GLU A 159 -1.72 22.85 7.49
C GLU A 159 -3.25 22.80 7.44
N PHE A 160 -3.79 22.93 6.24
CA PHE A 160 -5.22 22.89 5.99
C PHE A 160 -5.59 21.58 5.29
N ASN A 161 -6.25 20.71 6.03
CA ASN A 161 -6.83 19.48 5.48
C ASN A 161 -8.29 19.74 5.11
N SER A 162 -8.57 19.91 3.81
CA SER A 162 -9.93 20.07 3.32
C SER A 162 -10.62 18.71 3.15
N THR A 163 -11.77 18.54 3.78
CA THR A 163 -12.64 17.39 3.50
C THR A 163 -13.74 17.85 2.54
N VAL A 164 -13.76 17.26 1.33
CA VAL A 164 -14.81 17.54 0.34
C VAL A 164 -15.97 16.58 0.58
N THR A 165 -17.11 17.09 1.03
CA THR A 165 -18.34 16.32 1.12
C THR A 165 -19.14 16.52 -0.17
N THR A 166 -19.43 15.43 -0.88
CA THR A 166 -20.15 15.48 -2.16
C THR A 166 -21.63 15.18 -1.93
N TYR A 167 -22.48 16.04 -2.42
CA TYR A 167 -23.92 15.84 -2.43
C TYR A 167 -24.39 15.62 -3.87
N THR A 168 -25.30 14.67 -4.07
CA THR A 168 -26.02 14.50 -5.33
C THR A 168 -27.39 15.13 -5.19
N LEU A 169 -27.74 16.04 -6.10
CA LEU A 169 -29.07 16.64 -6.19
C LEU A 169 -30.03 15.67 -6.87
N GLY A 170 -31.10 15.28 -6.18
CA GLY A 170 -32.21 14.54 -6.78
C GLY A 170 -33.05 15.44 -7.69
N GLU A 171 -33.90 14.83 -8.55
CA GLU A 171 -34.81 15.56 -9.44
C GLU A 171 -35.78 16.50 -8.69
N ASP A 172 -36.01 16.21 -7.40
CA ASP A 172 -36.87 17.01 -6.50
C ASP A 172 -36.08 18.06 -5.71
N GLY A 173 -34.78 18.26 -5.99
CA GLY A 173 -33.91 19.21 -5.30
C GLY A 173 -33.47 18.74 -3.91
N GLU A 174 -33.72 17.50 -3.52
CA GLU A 174 -33.22 16.92 -2.28
C GLU A 174 -31.71 16.64 -2.37
N GLU A 175 -30.97 17.07 -1.36
CA GLU A 175 -29.55 16.83 -1.19
C GLU A 175 -29.31 15.45 -0.56
N LYS A 176 -28.64 14.55 -1.29
CA LYS A 176 -28.25 13.23 -0.77
C LYS A 176 -26.73 13.15 -0.71
N ILE A 177 -26.20 12.73 0.44
CA ILE A 177 -24.76 12.48 0.57
C ILE A 177 -24.37 11.37 -0.41
N SER A 178 -23.48 11.71 -1.34
CA SER A 178 -22.98 10.79 -2.35
C SER A 178 -21.53 10.44 -2.04
N SER A 179 -21.25 9.17 -1.77
CA SER A 179 -19.89 8.66 -1.77
C SER A 179 -19.60 7.99 -3.12
N SER A 180 -18.75 8.62 -3.93
CA SER A 180 -18.30 8.07 -5.22
C SER A 180 -17.70 6.67 -5.09
N GLU A 181 -17.11 6.36 -3.93
CA GLU A 181 -16.52 5.06 -3.60
C GLU A 181 -17.58 3.95 -3.55
N VAL A 182 -18.75 4.21 -2.95
CA VAL A 182 -19.85 3.25 -2.90
C VAL A 182 -20.40 2.99 -4.30
N TYR A 183 -20.57 4.03 -5.13
CA TYR A 183 -21.02 3.86 -6.51
C TYR A 183 -20.01 3.07 -7.34
N MET A 184 -18.72 3.28 -7.14
CA MET A 184 -17.68 2.54 -7.85
C MET A 184 -17.71 1.04 -7.48
N ILE A 185 -17.83 0.72 -6.19
CA ILE A 185 -17.93 -0.67 -5.72
C ILE A 185 -19.19 -1.35 -6.27
N VAL A 186 -20.35 -0.67 -6.18
CA VAL A 186 -21.62 -1.19 -6.69
C VAL A 186 -21.57 -1.42 -8.20
N SER A 187 -21.00 -0.48 -8.96
CA SER A 187 -20.83 -0.60 -10.41
C SER A 187 -19.93 -1.76 -10.79
N LEU A 188 -18.86 -1.98 -10.04
CA LEU A 188 -17.93 -3.08 -10.28
C LEU A 188 -18.60 -4.43 -10.01
N VAL A 189 -19.33 -4.56 -8.90
CA VAL A 189 -20.08 -5.77 -8.55
C VAL A 189 -21.18 -6.03 -9.60
N LEU A 190 -21.91 -5.00 -10.01
CA LEU A 190 -22.97 -5.13 -11.01
C LEU A 190 -22.42 -5.54 -12.38
N SER A 191 -21.30 -4.92 -12.80
CA SER A 191 -20.57 -5.29 -14.03
C SER A 191 -20.14 -6.75 -14.02
N MET A 192 -19.62 -7.22 -12.90
CA MET A 192 -19.18 -8.59 -12.72
C MET A 192 -20.37 -9.57 -12.82
N ILE A 193 -21.50 -9.24 -12.19
CA ILE A 193 -22.73 -10.04 -12.27
C ILE A 193 -23.23 -10.11 -13.72
N ILE A 194 -23.30 -8.98 -14.42
CA ILE A 194 -23.74 -8.93 -15.83
C ILE A 194 -22.82 -9.79 -16.69
N TYR A 195 -21.50 -9.65 -16.55
CA TYR A 195 -20.53 -10.44 -17.31
C TYR A 195 -20.65 -11.94 -17.06
N MET A 196 -21.02 -12.35 -15.83
CA MET A 196 -21.20 -13.76 -15.49
C MET A 196 -22.47 -14.36 -16.11
N PHE A 197 -23.48 -13.55 -16.44
CA PHE A 197 -24.76 -14.02 -17.00
C PHE A 197 -24.87 -13.89 -18.53
N ILE A 198 -23.92 -13.27 -19.20
CA ILE A 198 -23.79 -13.23 -20.68
C ILE A 198 -22.91 -14.36 -21.16
#